data_3a7f35a4b397d124811f216685048c8a
#
_entry.id   3a7f35a4b397d124811f216685048c8a
#
_cell.length_a   1.000
_cell.length_b   1.000
_cell.length_c   1.000
_cell.angle_alpha   90.00
_cell.angle_beta   90.00
_cell.angle_gamma   90.00
#
_symmetry.space_group_name_H-M   'P 1'
#
loop_
_entity.id
_entity.type
_entity.pdbx_description
1 polymer ?
#
loop_
_entity_poly.entity_id
_entity_poly.type
_entity_poly.pdbx_seq_one_letter_code
_entity_poly.pdbx_strand_id
1 'polypeptide(L)'
;MLEYKGKFWIFGSDFERFGAKKNGELEVWYASTPFGPWKQHKGNPLHNENRSYGARNGGRPFIHDMKLYRVGQDCGETYGRRVRIFRVDTLTTNEFHEVEVPLGLEESKKGRNAWNGLRYHQLDVQKLPSGGWIGVMDGDRVPSGDITSRYLVGSAAVLALMALVLCFAIMFGYVRCVLPLSKCLSIGKRNDVTLGWISPQIATKLHRIVSRLNRNTYFGRDRNNKSTSCAGISILLACFVVSVVLVCIGVRSFFGGNGADEPYLVDGKYSQFTMIAMTYEERLWNLKMYVKHYSRCASVREIVVVWNKGQPLNVETDFDSAVPIRIRVEDKNSLNNRFKPDPEIKTQAVLELDDDIMMTCNDLERGFKAWRNHPNRIVGYYPRLIDGSPLKYRNERYARANNAYNMILTGGAFLDWEVAFAKYWSEAAEEGRALVDELFNCEDILLNFVLANGTTSRMVEYIHPAWAIDTSKISSSAISRDTKLHYLKRENCLNTFSKIYGITLKKWEFGRRGDSWDY
;
A
#
# COMPACT_ATOMS: atom_id res chain seq x y z
N MET A 1 -13.91 16.38 24.90
CA MET A 1 -14.15 17.45 25.89
C MET A 1 -15.64 17.54 26.17
N LEU A 2 -16.01 17.76 27.42
CA LEU A 2 -17.41 17.83 27.87
C LEU A 2 -17.53 18.82 29.03
N GLU A 3 -18.58 19.61 29.07
CA GLU A 3 -18.98 20.39 30.24
C GLU A 3 -19.87 19.53 31.13
N TYR A 4 -19.50 19.37 32.40
CA TYR A 4 -20.27 18.61 33.41
C TYR A 4 -20.07 19.19 34.79
N LYS A 5 -21.18 19.45 35.51
CA LYS A 5 -21.20 20.04 36.87
C LYS A 5 -20.31 21.30 36.99
N GLY A 6 -20.44 22.23 36.01
CA GLY A 6 -19.77 23.52 36.00
C GLY A 6 -18.26 23.48 35.76
N LYS A 7 -17.73 22.38 35.22
CA LYS A 7 -16.36 22.24 34.79
C LYS A 7 -16.27 21.58 33.41
N PHE A 8 -15.19 21.89 32.70
CA PHE A 8 -14.82 21.20 31.45
C PHE A 8 -13.90 20.04 31.79
N TRP A 9 -14.16 18.90 31.14
CA TRP A 9 -13.45 17.65 31.38
C TRP A 9 -12.92 17.09 30.05
N ILE A 10 -11.67 16.57 30.07
CA ILE A 10 -11.08 15.82 28.99
C ILE A 10 -10.73 14.43 29.54
N PHE A 11 -11.18 13.39 28.84
CA PHE A 11 -10.77 12.01 29.05
C PHE A 11 -9.77 11.66 27.95
N GLY A 12 -8.62 11.11 28.30
CA GLY A 12 -7.57 10.82 27.35
C GLY A 12 -6.48 9.93 27.89
N SER A 13 -5.36 9.90 27.19
CA SER A 13 -4.15 9.19 27.59
C SER A 13 -2.95 10.01 27.15
N ASP A 14 -2.00 10.22 28.06
CA ASP A 14 -0.71 10.84 27.76
C ASP A 14 0.30 9.78 27.33
N PHE A 15 0.49 9.63 26.03
CA PHE A 15 1.43 8.67 25.48
C PHE A 15 2.90 9.14 25.46
N GLU A 16 3.13 10.41 25.72
CA GLU A 16 4.48 10.99 25.75
C GLU A 16 5.12 10.83 27.14
N ARG A 17 4.31 10.57 28.15
CA ARG A 17 4.79 10.35 29.52
C ARG A 17 5.67 9.08 29.58
N PHE A 18 6.84 9.21 30.17
CA PHE A 18 7.75 8.08 30.38
C PHE A 18 7.06 6.95 31.15
N GLY A 19 7.09 5.75 30.58
CA GLY A 19 6.45 4.56 31.16
C GLY A 19 4.95 4.43 30.88
N ALA A 20 4.33 5.34 30.13
CA ALA A 20 2.92 5.24 29.74
C ALA A 20 2.63 3.95 28.99
N LYS A 21 1.55 3.25 29.36
CA LYS A 21 1.10 2.03 28.70
C LYS A 21 0.16 2.36 27.55
N LYS A 22 0.66 2.34 26.34
CA LYS A 22 -0.14 2.59 25.13
C LYS A 22 -1.45 1.79 25.15
N ASN A 23 -2.58 2.47 24.97
CA ASN A 23 -3.94 1.93 24.98
C ASN A 23 -4.43 1.31 26.30
N GLY A 24 -3.68 1.42 27.37
CA GLY A 24 -4.00 0.84 28.67
C GLY A 24 -4.20 1.85 29.80
N GLU A 25 -4.04 3.14 29.53
CA GLU A 25 -4.17 4.20 30.52
C GLU A 25 -5.33 5.12 30.24
N LEU A 26 -6.05 5.48 31.30
CA LEU A 26 -7.06 6.54 31.29
C LEU A 26 -6.63 7.64 32.24
N GLU A 27 -6.59 8.83 31.72
CA GLU A 27 -6.35 10.05 32.47
C GLU A 27 -7.47 11.06 32.24
N VAL A 28 -7.68 11.92 33.23
CA VAL A 28 -8.70 12.96 33.17
C VAL A 28 -8.08 14.30 33.53
N TRP A 29 -8.43 15.32 32.76
CA TRP A 29 -8.07 16.70 33.02
C TRP A 29 -9.32 17.55 33.18
N TYR A 30 -9.24 18.60 33.97
CA TYR A 30 -10.35 19.53 34.18
C TYR A 30 -9.91 20.99 34.10
N ALA A 31 -10.84 21.85 33.72
CA ALA A 31 -10.67 23.29 33.71
C ALA A 31 -11.98 24.02 34.02
N SER A 32 -11.89 25.28 34.40
CA SER A 32 -13.07 26.15 34.57
C SER A 32 -13.57 26.75 33.25
N THR A 33 -12.74 26.74 32.21
CA THR A 33 -13.10 27.21 30.87
C THR A 33 -12.65 26.19 29.82
N PRO A 34 -13.27 26.17 28.62
CA PRO A 34 -12.88 25.23 27.57
C PRO A 34 -11.45 25.46 27.04
N PHE A 35 -10.86 26.59 27.33
CA PHE A 35 -9.51 26.96 26.92
C PHE A 35 -8.44 26.70 27.98
N GLY A 36 -8.83 26.19 29.16
CA GLY A 36 -7.94 25.92 30.28
C GLY A 36 -7.83 27.12 31.27
N PRO A 37 -6.76 27.17 32.08
CA PRO A 37 -5.69 26.18 32.14
C PRO A 37 -6.18 24.81 32.62
N TRP A 38 -5.69 23.74 31.98
CA TRP A 38 -6.05 22.37 32.30
C TRP A 38 -5.24 21.84 33.46
N LYS A 39 -5.92 21.20 34.41
CA LYS A 39 -5.33 20.58 35.59
C LYS A 39 -5.58 19.07 35.54
N GLN A 40 -4.58 18.30 35.93
CA GLN A 40 -4.71 16.86 36.05
C GLN A 40 -5.63 16.48 37.23
N HIS A 41 -6.43 15.45 37.01
CA HIS A 41 -7.17 14.82 38.10
C HIS A 41 -6.20 14.20 39.10
N LYS A 42 -6.47 14.31 40.39
CA LYS A 42 -5.57 13.88 41.48
C LYS A 42 -5.25 12.37 41.42
N GLY A 43 -6.16 11.55 40.91
CA GLY A 43 -6.01 10.10 40.80
C GLY A 43 -5.40 9.62 39.49
N ASN A 44 -4.92 10.51 38.59
CA ASN A 44 -4.32 10.09 37.32
C ASN A 44 -3.05 9.25 37.53
N PRO A 45 -2.84 8.18 36.73
CA PRO A 45 -3.80 7.58 35.79
C PRO A 45 -4.92 6.81 36.52
N LEU A 46 -6.17 7.03 36.10
CA LEU A 46 -7.34 6.39 36.70
C LEU A 46 -7.42 4.89 36.43
N HIS A 47 -6.96 4.48 35.24
CA HIS A 47 -6.75 3.10 34.84
C HIS A 47 -5.38 2.97 34.19
N ASN A 48 -4.61 1.93 34.52
CA ASN A 48 -3.26 1.74 33.99
C ASN A 48 -2.82 0.27 33.82
N GLU A 49 -3.71 -0.68 34.04
CA GLU A 49 -3.30 -2.09 34.13
C GLU A 49 -3.81 -2.95 32.98
N ASN A 50 -5.06 -2.77 32.58
CA ASN A 50 -5.73 -3.69 31.67
C ASN A 50 -6.20 -2.98 30.39
N ARG A 51 -5.57 -3.32 29.26
CA ARG A 51 -5.96 -2.81 27.93
C ARG A 51 -7.38 -3.20 27.52
N SER A 52 -7.93 -4.29 28.09
CA SER A 52 -9.31 -4.73 27.83
C SER A 52 -10.34 -3.89 28.56
N TYR A 53 -9.95 -3.16 29.58
CA TYR A 53 -10.89 -2.44 30.43
C TYR A 53 -11.54 -1.21 29.78
N GLY A 54 -11.07 -0.79 28.61
CA GLY A 54 -11.63 0.38 27.94
C GLY A 54 -11.03 1.71 28.40
N ALA A 55 -9.78 1.69 28.83
CA ALA A 55 -9.05 2.89 29.26
C ALA A 55 -8.91 3.92 28.12
N ARG A 56 -8.60 3.46 26.90
CA ARG A 56 -8.51 4.32 25.73
C ARG A 56 -9.89 4.88 25.37
N ASN A 57 -9.95 6.16 24.99
CA ASN A 57 -11.18 6.77 24.49
C ASN A 57 -11.65 6.13 23.19
N GLY A 58 -12.96 5.86 23.12
CA GLY A 58 -13.66 5.30 21.97
C GLY A 58 -14.74 6.23 21.40
N GLY A 59 -14.78 7.48 21.89
CA GLY A 59 -15.77 8.45 21.42
C GLY A 59 -15.98 9.59 22.39
N ARG A 60 -16.89 10.48 22.03
CA ARG A 60 -17.25 11.63 22.87
C ARG A 60 -18.08 11.17 24.07
N PRO A 61 -17.73 11.59 25.32
CA PRO A 61 -18.60 11.38 26.46
C PRO A 61 -19.95 12.09 26.26
N PHE A 62 -21.03 11.51 26.78
CA PHE A 62 -22.38 12.05 26.63
C PHE A 62 -23.17 11.97 27.93
N ILE A 63 -24.24 12.77 28.00
CA ILE A 63 -25.13 12.80 29.15
C ILE A 63 -26.50 12.21 28.72
N HIS A 64 -26.95 11.18 29.45
CA HIS A 64 -28.27 10.59 29.31
C HIS A 64 -28.90 10.45 30.70
N ASP A 65 -30.15 10.92 30.86
CA ASP A 65 -30.90 10.92 32.12
C ASP A 65 -30.08 11.48 33.30
N MET A 66 -29.46 12.63 33.07
CA MET A 66 -28.60 13.35 34.02
C MET A 66 -27.33 12.58 34.48
N LYS A 67 -27.06 11.42 33.89
CA LYS A 67 -25.87 10.63 34.16
C LYS A 67 -24.85 10.82 33.03
N LEU A 68 -23.57 10.88 33.39
CA LEU A 68 -22.47 10.95 32.46
C LEU A 68 -22.07 9.55 32.01
N TYR A 69 -21.85 9.39 30.72
CA TYR A 69 -21.33 8.17 30.11
C TYR A 69 -20.04 8.45 29.38
N ARG A 70 -19.07 7.57 29.56
CA ARG A 70 -17.79 7.57 28.83
C ARG A 70 -17.76 6.39 27.87
N VAL A 71 -17.21 6.65 26.68
CA VAL A 71 -16.99 5.62 25.66
C VAL A 71 -15.52 5.23 25.68
N GLY A 72 -15.23 3.96 25.90
CA GLY A 72 -13.89 3.40 25.93
C GLY A 72 -13.68 2.34 24.84
N GLN A 73 -12.43 2.02 24.55
CA GLN A 73 -12.05 0.95 23.65
C GLN A 73 -11.42 -0.21 24.41
N ASP A 74 -11.92 -1.42 24.17
CA ASP A 74 -11.22 -2.65 24.54
C ASP A 74 -10.07 -2.86 23.55
N CYS A 75 -8.84 -2.82 24.04
CA CYS A 75 -7.62 -3.02 23.27
C CYS A 75 -6.82 -4.24 23.77
N GLY A 76 -7.47 -5.20 24.44
CA GLY A 76 -6.81 -6.35 25.04
C GLY A 76 -6.21 -7.31 24.03
N GLU A 77 -7.02 -7.84 23.15
CA GLU A 77 -6.58 -8.78 22.10
C GLU A 77 -5.95 -8.06 20.91
N THR A 78 -6.60 -7.00 20.47
CA THR A 78 -6.16 -6.16 19.36
C THR A 78 -6.60 -4.73 19.59
N TYR A 79 -5.97 -3.78 18.90
CA TYR A 79 -6.38 -2.38 18.94
C TYR A 79 -7.85 -2.25 18.52
N GLY A 80 -8.64 -1.59 19.38
CA GLY A 80 -10.03 -1.28 19.05
C GLY A 80 -10.94 -2.49 18.87
N ARG A 81 -10.73 -3.57 19.63
CA ARG A 81 -11.51 -4.80 19.51
C ARG A 81 -13.01 -4.56 19.59
N ARG A 82 -13.44 -3.73 20.56
CA ARG A 82 -14.83 -3.32 20.75
C ARG A 82 -14.96 -2.04 21.54
N VAL A 83 -16.10 -1.39 21.38
CA VAL A 83 -16.52 -0.27 22.22
C VAL A 83 -17.03 -0.82 23.56
N ARG A 84 -16.69 -0.13 24.63
CA ARG A 84 -17.27 -0.30 25.98
C ARG A 84 -17.87 1.01 26.44
N ILE A 85 -18.99 0.96 27.13
CA ILE A 85 -19.63 2.13 27.72
C ILE A 85 -19.58 2.05 29.23
N PHE A 86 -19.18 3.15 29.83
CA PHE A 86 -19.07 3.28 31.27
C PHE A 86 -20.00 4.41 31.74
N ARG A 87 -20.83 4.10 32.73
CA ARG A 87 -21.56 5.12 33.48
C ARG A 87 -20.63 5.68 34.54
N VAL A 88 -20.39 6.99 34.50
CA VAL A 88 -19.56 7.67 35.48
C VAL A 88 -20.44 8.09 36.64
N ASP A 89 -20.35 7.39 37.75
CA ASP A 89 -21.15 7.63 38.96
C ASP A 89 -20.56 8.76 39.83
N THR A 90 -19.22 8.86 39.87
CA THR A 90 -18.52 9.93 40.58
C THR A 90 -17.47 10.57 39.64
N LEU A 91 -17.53 11.88 39.50
CA LEU A 91 -16.52 12.68 38.87
C LEU A 91 -16.34 14.01 39.61
N THR A 92 -15.29 14.10 40.40
CA THR A 92 -14.83 15.31 41.08
C THR A 92 -13.36 15.56 40.70
N THR A 93 -12.74 16.58 41.21
CA THR A 93 -11.30 16.81 40.99
C THR A 93 -10.39 15.82 41.69
N ASN A 94 -10.92 15.05 42.63
CA ASN A 94 -10.18 14.15 43.52
C ASN A 94 -10.63 12.69 43.42
N GLU A 95 -11.89 12.45 43.03
CA GLU A 95 -12.52 11.14 43.06
C GLU A 95 -13.13 10.83 41.70
N PHE A 96 -12.95 9.60 41.25
CA PHE A 96 -13.51 9.06 40.01
C PHE A 96 -14.00 7.64 40.26
N HIS A 97 -15.26 7.37 39.87
CA HIS A 97 -15.81 6.03 39.85
C HIS A 97 -16.70 5.84 38.63
N GLU A 98 -16.49 4.75 37.93
CA GLU A 98 -17.32 4.37 36.78
C GLU A 98 -17.69 2.88 36.83
N VAL A 99 -18.80 2.54 36.21
CA VAL A 99 -19.30 1.17 36.07
C VAL A 99 -19.60 0.89 34.61
N GLU A 100 -19.11 -0.23 34.12
CA GLU A 100 -19.41 -0.67 32.74
C GLU A 100 -20.92 -0.98 32.65
N VAL A 101 -21.52 -0.53 31.54
CA VAL A 101 -22.92 -0.80 31.21
C VAL A 101 -23.01 -1.50 29.85
N PRO A 102 -23.95 -2.45 29.68
CA PRO A 102 -24.12 -3.15 28.43
C PRO A 102 -24.48 -2.18 27.31
N LEU A 103 -23.77 -2.27 26.20
CA LEU A 103 -24.07 -1.47 25.01
C LEU A 103 -25.27 -2.04 24.21
N GLY A 104 -25.61 -3.31 24.41
CA GLY A 104 -26.64 -4.00 23.63
C GLY A 104 -26.22 -4.31 22.18
N LEU A 105 -25.03 -3.90 21.78
CA LEU A 105 -24.42 -4.24 20.49
C LEU A 105 -23.45 -5.41 20.73
N GLU A 106 -23.94 -6.60 20.49
CA GLU A 106 -23.07 -7.77 20.43
C GLU A 106 -22.39 -7.84 19.08
N GLU A 107 -21.24 -8.50 19.04
CA GLU A 107 -20.64 -8.93 17.78
C GLU A 107 -21.71 -9.65 16.97
N SER A 108 -21.92 -9.21 15.73
CA SER A 108 -22.94 -9.82 14.92
C SER A 108 -22.68 -11.32 14.79
N LYS A 109 -23.56 -12.16 15.32
CA LYS A 109 -23.53 -13.62 15.16
C LYS A 109 -23.63 -14.08 13.70
N LYS A 110 -23.86 -13.14 12.77
CA LYS A 110 -23.92 -13.41 11.31
C LYS A 110 -22.55 -13.68 10.68
N GLY A 111 -21.52 -13.92 11.49
CA GLY A 111 -20.23 -14.43 11.04
C GLY A 111 -19.27 -13.34 10.56
N ARG A 112 -18.17 -13.81 9.97
CA ARG A 112 -17.02 -12.98 9.58
C ARG A 112 -17.33 -11.86 8.58
N ASN A 113 -18.47 -11.88 7.91
CA ASN A 113 -18.88 -10.88 6.92
C ASN A 113 -19.71 -9.74 7.49
N ALA A 114 -19.99 -9.72 8.80
CA ALA A 114 -20.68 -8.60 9.42
C ALA A 114 -19.78 -7.37 9.41
N TRP A 115 -20.36 -6.18 9.20
CA TRP A 115 -19.65 -4.92 9.17
C TRP A 115 -18.78 -4.67 10.41
N ASN A 116 -19.16 -5.21 11.55
CA ASN A 116 -18.47 -5.15 12.85
C ASN A 116 -17.90 -6.51 13.29
N GLY A 117 -17.72 -7.45 12.37
CA GLY A 117 -17.34 -8.84 12.67
C GLY A 117 -15.90 -9.01 13.16
N LEU A 118 -15.02 -8.04 12.91
CA LEU A 118 -13.64 -8.02 13.40
C LEU A 118 -13.48 -7.05 14.56
N ARG A 119 -13.84 -5.79 14.36
CA ARG A 119 -13.67 -4.70 15.33
C ARG A 119 -14.79 -3.68 15.18
N TYR A 120 -15.08 -2.98 16.28
CA TYR A 120 -15.87 -1.74 16.29
C TYR A 120 -15.38 -0.92 17.48
N HIS A 121 -14.75 0.19 17.23
CA HIS A 121 -13.91 0.83 18.24
C HIS A 121 -14.21 2.30 18.51
N GLN A 122 -15.10 2.90 17.74
CA GLN A 122 -15.57 4.26 18.01
C GLN A 122 -17.09 4.33 17.99
N LEU A 123 -17.64 5.12 18.91
CA LEU A 123 -19.05 5.45 18.97
C LEU A 123 -19.18 6.92 19.33
N ASP A 124 -19.82 7.70 18.47
CA ASP A 124 -20.28 9.04 18.79
C ASP A 124 -21.80 9.08 18.78
N VAL A 125 -22.40 9.67 19.81
CA VAL A 125 -23.85 9.75 19.95
C VAL A 125 -24.30 11.19 20.21
N GLN A 126 -25.45 11.53 19.65
CA GLN A 126 -26.06 12.85 19.84
C GLN A 126 -27.56 12.71 20.07
N LYS A 127 -28.07 13.46 21.05
CA LYS A 127 -29.50 13.58 21.28
C LYS A 127 -30.13 14.43 20.21
N LEU A 128 -31.22 13.94 19.63
CA LEU A 128 -31.99 14.68 18.63
C LEU A 128 -32.95 15.66 19.32
N PRO A 129 -33.29 16.78 18.68
CA PRO A 129 -34.32 17.70 19.18
C PRO A 129 -35.69 17.03 19.39
N SER A 130 -35.99 15.98 18.62
CA SER A 130 -37.20 15.17 18.74
C SER A 130 -37.23 14.22 19.95
N GLY A 131 -36.18 14.19 20.77
CA GLY A 131 -36.07 13.34 21.96
C GLY A 131 -35.39 11.99 21.74
N GLY A 132 -35.15 11.57 20.50
CA GLY A 132 -34.39 10.36 20.17
C GLY A 132 -32.88 10.57 20.23
N TRP A 133 -32.14 9.49 19.97
CA TRP A 133 -30.68 9.50 19.86
C TRP A 133 -30.25 9.04 18.46
N ILE A 134 -29.23 9.65 17.90
CA ILE A 134 -28.52 9.17 16.74
C ILE A 134 -27.10 8.80 17.15
N GLY A 135 -26.61 7.67 16.68
CA GLY A 135 -25.23 7.23 16.92
C GLY A 135 -24.55 6.86 15.61
N VAL A 136 -23.28 7.20 15.54
CA VAL A 136 -22.38 6.77 14.47
C VAL A 136 -21.31 5.88 15.09
N MET A 137 -21.10 4.71 14.49
CA MET A 137 -20.12 3.73 14.93
C MET A 137 -19.31 3.27 13.74
N ASP A 138 -18.01 3.12 13.92
CA ASP A 138 -17.17 2.45 12.96
C ASP A 138 -17.19 0.94 13.16
N GLY A 139 -16.77 0.20 12.14
CA GLY A 139 -16.63 -1.24 12.26
C GLY A 139 -15.76 -1.81 11.16
N ASP A 140 -15.03 -2.86 11.53
CA ASP A 140 -14.23 -3.64 10.59
C ASP A 140 -14.86 -5.03 10.47
N ARG A 141 -15.04 -5.47 9.25
CA ARG A 141 -15.32 -6.88 8.98
C ARG A 141 -14.03 -7.68 8.89
N VAL A 142 -14.08 -8.96 9.24
CA VAL A 142 -12.99 -9.86 8.88
C VAL A 142 -12.88 -9.82 7.36
N PRO A 143 -11.72 -9.47 6.79
CA PRO A 143 -11.54 -9.55 5.36
C PRO A 143 -12.01 -10.94 4.93
N SER A 144 -13.01 -11.01 4.06
CA SER A 144 -13.53 -12.26 3.53
C SER A 144 -12.32 -13.03 3.06
N GLY A 145 -12.15 -14.29 3.42
CA GLY A 145 -10.99 -15.18 3.30
C GLY A 145 -9.94 -14.94 2.21
N ASP A 146 -10.01 -13.84 1.61
CA ASP A 146 -9.41 -13.33 0.42
C ASP A 146 -7.89 -13.09 0.59
N ILE A 147 -7.42 -12.60 1.74
CA ILE A 147 -5.98 -12.38 1.91
C ILE A 147 -5.28 -13.72 2.15
N THR A 148 -5.82 -14.58 3.03
CA THR A 148 -5.22 -15.89 3.29
C THR A 148 -5.40 -16.82 2.08
N SER A 149 -6.54 -16.77 1.39
CA SER A 149 -6.76 -17.50 0.15
C SER A 149 -5.92 -16.94 -1.00
N ARG A 150 -5.70 -15.64 -1.10
CA ARG A 150 -4.80 -15.02 -2.09
C ARG A 150 -3.34 -15.39 -1.85
N TYR A 151 -2.87 -15.41 -0.60
CA TYR A 151 -1.53 -15.92 -0.29
C TYR A 151 -1.41 -17.42 -0.59
N LEU A 152 -2.42 -18.24 -0.26
CA LEU A 152 -2.44 -19.66 -0.57
C LEU A 152 -2.48 -19.90 -2.08
N VAL A 153 -3.33 -19.19 -2.81
CA VAL A 153 -3.42 -19.29 -4.27
C VAL A 153 -2.17 -18.73 -4.94
N GLY A 154 -1.62 -17.61 -4.47
CA GLY A 154 -0.35 -17.07 -4.94
C GLY A 154 0.81 -18.03 -4.69
N SER A 155 0.90 -18.62 -3.50
CA SER A 155 1.91 -19.63 -3.19
C SER A 155 1.75 -20.91 -4.00
N ALA A 156 0.51 -21.36 -4.22
CA ALA A 156 0.22 -22.51 -5.08
C ALA A 156 0.59 -22.22 -6.53
N ALA A 157 0.33 -21.02 -7.04
CA ALA A 157 0.72 -20.60 -8.38
C ALA A 157 2.25 -20.57 -8.56
N VAL A 158 2.98 -20.08 -7.57
CA VAL A 158 4.47 -20.07 -7.57
C VAL A 158 4.99 -21.51 -7.54
N LEU A 159 4.44 -22.38 -6.68
CA LEU A 159 4.83 -23.79 -6.62
C LEU A 159 4.52 -24.53 -7.93
N ALA A 160 3.36 -24.23 -8.56
CA ALA A 160 3.01 -24.79 -9.85
C ALA A 160 3.96 -24.34 -10.97
N LEU A 161 4.37 -23.05 -10.94
CA LEU A 161 5.36 -22.51 -11.88
C LEU A 161 6.75 -23.16 -11.68
N MET A 162 7.17 -23.36 -10.43
CA MET A 162 8.43 -24.04 -10.12
C MET A 162 8.39 -25.52 -10.56
N ALA A 163 7.26 -26.21 -10.35
CA ALA A 163 7.04 -27.58 -10.83
C ALA A 163 7.08 -27.64 -12.37
N LEU A 164 6.50 -26.67 -13.05
CA LEU A 164 6.53 -26.51 -14.51
C LEU A 164 7.96 -26.34 -15.04
N VAL A 165 8.73 -25.45 -14.43
CA VAL A 165 10.14 -25.23 -14.79
C VAL A 165 10.96 -26.50 -14.57
N LEU A 166 10.70 -27.20 -13.46
CA LEU A 166 11.36 -28.47 -13.17
C LEU A 166 10.99 -29.56 -14.18
N CYS A 167 9.71 -29.69 -14.52
CA CYS A 167 9.25 -30.62 -15.57
C CYS A 167 9.87 -30.30 -16.94
N PHE A 168 9.95 -29.02 -17.30
CA PHE A 168 10.63 -28.59 -18.52
C PHE A 168 12.12 -28.92 -18.51
N ALA A 169 12.81 -28.70 -17.38
CA ALA A 169 14.22 -29.03 -17.22
C ALA A 169 14.47 -30.54 -17.33
N ILE A 170 13.57 -31.37 -16.73
CA ILE A 170 13.62 -32.83 -16.82
C ILE A 170 13.33 -33.28 -18.25
N MET A 171 12.32 -32.74 -18.91
CA MET A 171 12.01 -33.05 -20.31
C MET A 171 13.15 -32.68 -21.24
N PHE A 172 13.71 -31.47 -21.07
CA PHE A 172 14.84 -31.02 -21.89
C PHE A 172 16.10 -31.88 -21.67
N GLY A 173 16.33 -32.30 -20.41
CA GLY A 173 17.37 -33.27 -20.06
C GLY A 173 17.13 -34.64 -20.68
N TYR A 174 15.88 -35.13 -20.62
CA TYR A 174 15.46 -36.41 -21.21
C TYR A 174 15.58 -36.39 -22.75
N VAL A 175 15.11 -35.33 -23.40
CA VAL A 175 15.22 -35.16 -24.86
C VAL A 175 16.67 -35.05 -25.29
N ARG A 176 17.53 -34.34 -24.55
CA ARG A 176 18.98 -34.29 -24.84
C ARG A 176 19.71 -35.64 -24.62
N CYS A 177 19.24 -36.45 -23.68
CA CYS A 177 19.85 -37.75 -23.39
C CYS A 177 19.31 -38.87 -24.31
N VAL A 178 18.06 -38.83 -24.74
CA VAL A 178 17.42 -39.88 -25.53
C VAL A 178 17.61 -39.71 -27.04
N LEU A 179 17.58 -38.47 -27.53
CA LEU A 179 17.82 -38.17 -28.96
C LEU A 179 19.27 -38.50 -29.43
N PRO A 180 20.35 -38.24 -28.67
CA PRO A 180 21.67 -38.69 -29.07
C PRO A 180 21.87 -40.21 -29.00
N LEU A 181 21.19 -40.92 -28.04
CA LEU A 181 21.28 -42.36 -27.91
C LEU A 181 20.69 -43.10 -29.12
N SER A 182 19.64 -42.58 -29.77
CA SER A 182 19.10 -43.15 -31.02
C SER A 182 20.03 -42.93 -32.23
N LYS A 183 20.91 -41.90 -32.19
CA LYS A 183 21.95 -41.66 -33.18
C LYS A 183 23.28 -42.39 -32.87
N CYS A 184 23.58 -42.63 -31.56
CA CYS A 184 24.78 -43.38 -31.15
C CYS A 184 24.72 -44.88 -31.30
N LEU A 185 23.52 -45.45 -31.54
CA LEU A 185 23.38 -46.87 -31.88
C LEU A 185 23.77 -47.21 -33.33
N SER A 186 24.08 -46.21 -34.16
CA SER A 186 24.50 -46.36 -35.57
C SER A 186 25.96 -46.01 -35.87
N ILE A 187 26.75 -45.50 -34.88
CA ILE A 187 28.13 -45.12 -35.13
C ILE A 187 28.99 -45.52 -33.93
N GLY A 188 29.85 -46.48 -34.15
CA GLY A 188 30.83 -46.92 -33.17
C GLY A 188 31.95 -45.89 -32.91
N LYS A 189 32.42 -45.93 -31.69
CA LYS A 189 33.72 -45.46 -31.16
C LYS A 189 34.13 -44.02 -31.48
N ARG A 190 34.10 -43.14 -30.49
CA ARG A 190 35.27 -42.38 -29.98
C ARG A 190 34.88 -41.37 -28.86
N ASN A 191 35.69 -41.34 -27.92
CA ASN A 191 36.02 -40.54 -26.74
C ASN A 191 35.60 -39.06 -26.67
N ASP A 192 35.32 -38.68 -25.38
CA ASP A 192 35.52 -37.36 -24.76
C ASP A 192 34.64 -36.17 -25.20
N VAL A 193 33.64 -35.86 -24.34
CA VAL A 193 33.17 -34.49 -24.17
C VAL A 193 32.98 -34.20 -22.67
N THR A 194 33.85 -33.40 -22.13
CA THR A 194 33.80 -32.81 -20.79
C THR A 194 32.73 -31.74 -20.70
N LEU A 195 31.75 -31.90 -19.80
CA LEU A 195 30.79 -30.90 -19.42
C LEU A 195 31.40 -29.92 -18.39
N GLY A 196 31.86 -28.76 -18.83
CA GLY A 196 32.62 -27.78 -18.08
C GLY A 196 31.85 -26.79 -17.19
N TRP A 197 30.60 -27.08 -16.71
CA TRP A 197 29.84 -26.11 -15.93
C TRP A 197 29.15 -26.63 -14.66
N ILE A 198 29.37 -27.87 -14.25
CA ILE A 198 28.79 -28.43 -13.01
C ILE A 198 29.90 -29.03 -12.19
N SER A 199 30.00 -28.61 -10.90
CA SER A 199 31.02 -29.16 -10.03
C SER A 199 30.90 -30.69 -9.94
N PRO A 200 32.02 -31.44 -9.90
CA PRO A 200 32.02 -32.90 -9.90
C PRO A 200 31.18 -33.54 -8.76
N GLN A 201 31.01 -32.79 -7.66
CA GLN A 201 30.24 -33.25 -6.49
C GLN A 201 28.71 -33.18 -6.74
N ILE A 202 28.23 -32.22 -7.53
CA ILE A 202 26.80 -32.11 -7.89
C ILE A 202 26.48 -33.15 -8.98
N ALA A 203 27.35 -33.34 -9.95
CA ALA A 203 27.20 -34.34 -10.99
C ALA A 203 27.11 -35.75 -10.41
N THR A 204 27.93 -36.08 -9.41
CA THR A 204 27.92 -37.38 -8.74
C THR A 204 26.68 -37.61 -7.88
N LYS A 205 26.16 -36.56 -7.22
CA LYS A 205 24.89 -36.65 -6.47
C LYS A 205 23.68 -36.83 -7.40
N LEU A 206 23.61 -36.07 -8.50
CA LEU A 206 22.58 -36.21 -9.52
C LEU A 206 22.62 -37.61 -10.17
N HIS A 207 23.79 -38.12 -10.51
CA HIS A 207 23.95 -39.46 -11.05
C HIS A 207 23.48 -40.55 -10.07
N ARG A 208 23.72 -40.41 -8.76
CA ARG A 208 23.20 -41.34 -7.73
C ARG A 208 21.67 -41.27 -7.57
N ILE A 209 21.10 -40.11 -7.69
CA ILE A 209 19.62 -39.93 -7.64
C ILE A 209 18.97 -40.55 -8.88
N VAL A 210 19.50 -40.26 -10.06
CA VAL A 210 19.00 -40.80 -11.34
C VAL A 210 19.18 -42.31 -11.40
N SER A 211 20.31 -42.84 -10.92
CA SER A 211 20.54 -44.29 -10.88
C SER A 211 19.70 -45.03 -9.83
N ARG A 212 19.28 -44.37 -8.73
CA ARG A 212 18.29 -44.91 -7.79
C ARG A 212 16.89 -44.91 -8.33
N LEU A 213 16.48 -43.87 -9.04
CA LEU A 213 15.19 -43.79 -9.74
C LEU A 213 15.11 -44.82 -10.86
N ASN A 214 16.19 -45.07 -11.58
CA ASN A 214 16.23 -46.03 -12.67
C ASN A 214 16.25 -47.50 -12.15
N ARG A 215 16.69 -47.79 -10.92
CA ARG A 215 16.61 -49.12 -10.33
C ARG A 215 15.22 -49.51 -9.85
N ASN A 216 14.36 -48.56 -9.54
CA ASN A 216 13.01 -48.85 -9.09
C ASN A 216 11.97 -48.95 -10.26
N THR A 217 12.42 -48.76 -11.50
CA THR A 217 11.56 -48.87 -12.70
C THR A 217 11.84 -50.12 -13.53
N TYR A 218 12.70 -51.03 -13.05
CA TYR A 218 12.87 -52.33 -13.70
C TYR A 218 11.84 -53.33 -13.20
N PHE A 219 10.60 -53.23 -13.68
CA PHE A 219 9.64 -54.30 -13.68
C PHE A 219 9.19 -54.57 -15.12
N GLY A 220 9.48 -55.76 -15.64
CA GLY A 220 8.83 -56.34 -16.80
C GLY A 220 9.25 -55.78 -18.15
N ARG A 221 10.23 -56.44 -18.78
CA ARG A 221 10.56 -56.27 -20.18
C ARG A 221 9.53 -57.05 -21.01
N ASP A 222 8.44 -56.43 -21.42
CA ASP A 222 7.51 -56.97 -22.37
C ASP A 222 7.59 -56.27 -23.73
N ARG A 223 7.49 -57.03 -24.81
CA ARG A 223 7.85 -56.63 -26.17
C ARG A 223 6.81 -55.70 -26.88
N ASN A 224 5.90 -55.10 -26.15
CA ASN A 224 4.85 -54.25 -26.74
C ASN A 224 4.93 -52.77 -26.28
N ASN A 225 6.10 -52.18 -26.22
CA ASN A 225 6.42 -50.93 -25.56
C ASN A 225 6.19 -49.66 -26.41
N LYS A 226 5.01 -49.55 -27.09
CA LYS A 226 4.54 -48.24 -27.62
C LYS A 226 3.53 -47.55 -26.71
N SER A 227 2.95 -48.23 -25.74
CA SER A 227 1.87 -47.69 -24.90
C SER A 227 2.36 -46.90 -23.67
N THR A 228 3.50 -47.26 -23.09
CA THR A 228 4.03 -46.60 -21.87
C THR A 228 4.66 -45.22 -22.13
N SER A 229 5.14 -44.99 -23.34
CA SER A 229 5.66 -43.67 -23.74
C SER A 229 4.54 -42.63 -23.91
N CYS A 230 3.37 -43.06 -24.45
CA CYS A 230 2.23 -42.15 -24.61
C CYS A 230 1.56 -41.79 -23.28
N ALA A 231 1.48 -42.74 -22.33
CA ALA A 231 0.90 -42.47 -21.01
C ALA A 231 1.73 -41.45 -20.20
N GLY A 232 3.05 -41.55 -20.24
CA GLY A 232 3.95 -40.59 -19.59
C GLY A 232 3.81 -39.17 -20.16
N ILE A 233 3.72 -39.04 -21.49
CA ILE A 233 3.52 -37.75 -22.17
C ILE A 233 2.14 -37.19 -21.85
N SER A 234 1.10 -38.02 -21.79
CA SER A 234 -0.25 -37.57 -21.45
C SER A 234 -0.35 -37.07 -20.02
N ILE A 235 0.31 -37.72 -19.06
CA ILE A 235 0.37 -37.26 -17.65
C ILE A 235 1.13 -35.92 -17.54
N LEU A 236 2.23 -35.77 -18.24
CA LEU A 236 3.00 -34.52 -18.23
C LEU A 236 2.21 -33.37 -18.87
N LEU A 237 1.48 -33.63 -19.97
CA LEU A 237 0.58 -32.66 -20.59
C LEU A 237 -0.58 -32.28 -19.66
N ALA A 238 -1.17 -33.25 -18.96
CA ALA A 238 -2.23 -32.98 -17.99
C ALA A 238 -1.72 -32.13 -16.81
N CYS A 239 -0.54 -32.45 -16.27
CA CYS A 239 0.10 -31.63 -15.22
C CYS A 239 0.42 -30.20 -15.71
N PHE A 240 0.85 -30.05 -16.96
CA PHE A 240 1.09 -28.75 -17.59
C PHE A 240 -0.20 -27.94 -17.68
N VAL A 241 -1.27 -28.52 -18.21
CA VAL A 241 -2.56 -27.85 -18.34
C VAL A 241 -3.12 -27.45 -16.97
N VAL A 242 -3.07 -28.34 -15.98
CA VAL A 242 -3.50 -28.04 -14.60
C VAL A 242 -2.68 -26.90 -14.00
N SER A 243 -1.36 -26.90 -14.21
CA SER A 243 -0.48 -25.84 -13.70
C SER A 243 -0.77 -24.49 -14.36
N VAL A 244 -1.02 -24.46 -15.67
CA VAL A 244 -1.42 -23.24 -16.40
C VAL A 244 -2.78 -22.73 -15.90
N VAL A 245 -3.75 -23.61 -15.71
CA VAL A 245 -5.07 -23.25 -15.18
C VAL A 245 -4.95 -22.68 -13.76
N LEU A 246 -4.16 -23.30 -12.88
CA LEU A 246 -3.91 -22.79 -11.52
C LEU A 246 -3.22 -21.43 -11.53
N VAL A 247 -2.24 -21.21 -12.42
CA VAL A 247 -1.60 -19.89 -12.61
C VAL A 247 -2.62 -18.87 -13.12
N CYS A 248 -3.45 -19.21 -14.10
CA CYS A 248 -4.49 -18.32 -14.62
C CYS A 248 -5.54 -17.97 -13.56
N ILE A 249 -5.98 -18.95 -12.73
CA ILE A 249 -6.88 -18.74 -11.61
C ILE A 249 -6.20 -17.85 -10.57
N GLY A 250 -4.93 -18.09 -10.24
CA GLY A 250 -4.16 -17.28 -9.31
C GLY A 250 -4.03 -15.83 -9.77
N VAL A 251 -3.68 -15.63 -11.03
CA VAL A 251 -3.60 -14.30 -11.65
C VAL A 251 -4.98 -13.64 -11.66
N ARG A 252 -6.03 -14.35 -12.05
CA ARG A 252 -7.40 -13.82 -12.06
C ARG A 252 -7.92 -13.48 -10.65
N SER A 253 -7.60 -14.30 -9.64
CA SER A 253 -7.94 -14.01 -8.24
C SER A 253 -7.13 -12.84 -7.69
N PHE A 254 -5.91 -12.66 -8.17
CA PHE A 254 -5.04 -11.56 -7.76
C PHE A 254 -5.45 -10.22 -8.39
N PHE A 255 -5.83 -10.23 -9.67
CA PHE A 255 -6.27 -9.05 -10.41
C PHE A 255 -7.79 -8.86 -10.44
N GLY A 256 -8.56 -9.94 -10.20
CA GLY A 256 -10.02 -9.93 -10.18
C GLY A 256 -10.56 -9.72 -8.78
N GLY A 257 -10.21 -8.63 -8.12
CA GLY A 257 -10.81 -8.20 -6.86
C GLY A 257 -12.28 -7.81 -7.08
N ASN A 258 -13.17 -8.78 -7.14
CA ASN A 258 -14.61 -8.56 -7.00
C ASN A 258 -14.93 -8.44 -5.52
N GLY A 259 -14.90 -7.27 -5.03
CA GLY A 259 -15.28 -6.86 -3.71
C GLY A 259 -14.81 -5.44 -3.56
N ALA A 260 -15.26 -4.56 -4.45
CA ALA A 260 -15.33 -3.17 -4.11
C ALA A 260 -16.23 -3.10 -2.89
N ASP A 261 -15.64 -2.95 -1.70
CA ASP A 261 -16.38 -2.38 -0.60
C ASP A 261 -16.97 -1.10 -1.17
N GLU A 262 -18.29 -0.95 -1.09
CA GLU A 262 -18.93 0.30 -1.49
C GLU A 262 -18.13 1.43 -0.83
N PRO A 263 -17.69 2.42 -1.61
CA PRO A 263 -16.93 3.53 -1.04
C PRO A 263 -17.78 4.08 0.09
N TYR A 264 -17.18 4.35 1.23
CA TYR A 264 -17.83 5.16 2.25
C TYR A 264 -18.22 6.47 1.58
N LEU A 265 -19.46 6.57 1.16
CA LEU A 265 -20.06 7.78 0.63
C LEU A 265 -20.22 8.78 1.79
N VAL A 266 -19.12 9.32 2.24
CA VAL A 266 -19.13 10.60 2.91
C VAL A 266 -19.21 11.59 1.78
N ASP A 267 -20.39 12.14 1.54
CA ASP A 267 -20.56 13.30 0.66
C ASP A 267 -19.55 14.37 1.10
N GLY A 268 -18.51 14.57 0.32
CA GLY A 268 -17.50 15.54 0.65
C GLY A 268 -16.25 15.45 -0.19
N LYS A 269 -15.50 16.53 -0.13
CA LYS A 269 -14.22 16.82 -0.81
C LYS A 269 -13.16 15.71 -0.71
N TYR A 270 -13.28 14.83 0.30
CA TYR A 270 -12.32 13.77 0.64
C TYR A 270 -12.88 12.35 0.47
N SER A 271 -14.00 12.18 -0.23
CA SER A 271 -14.62 10.85 -0.41
C SER A 271 -13.95 10.03 -1.51
N GLN A 272 -13.39 10.69 -2.52
CA GLN A 272 -12.78 10.09 -3.69
C GLN A 272 -11.52 10.85 -4.10
N PHE A 273 -10.73 10.29 -5.02
CA PHE A 273 -9.55 10.92 -5.59
C PHE A 273 -9.52 10.81 -7.11
N THR A 274 -8.86 11.76 -7.75
CA THR A 274 -8.52 11.74 -9.17
C THR A 274 -7.17 11.08 -9.36
N MET A 275 -7.06 10.16 -10.30
CA MET A 275 -5.75 9.63 -10.72
C MET A 275 -5.19 10.49 -11.84
N ILE A 276 -3.88 10.77 -11.76
CA ILE A 276 -3.14 11.47 -12.81
C ILE A 276 -2.03 10.55 -13.29
N ALA A 277 -2.02 10.28 -14.59
CA ALA A 277 -0.96 9.53 -15.25
C ALA A 277 -0.37 10.34 -16.39
N MET A 278 0.93 10.57 -16.37
CA MET A 278 1.61 11.22 -17.47
C MET A 278 2.18 10.18 -18.42
N THR A 279 1.88 10.32 -19.71
CA THR A 279 2.28 9.35 -20.73
C THR A 279 2.50 9.98 -22.11
N TYR A 280 2.85 9.15 -23.08
CA TYR A 280 3.01 9.51 -24.47
C TYR A 280 2.76 8.30 -25.39
N GLU A 281 2.67 8.51 -26.68
CA GLU A 281 2.19 7.55 -27.69
C GLU A 281 2.85 6.15 -27.61
N GLU A 282 4.15 6.07 -27.38
CA GLU A 282 4.89 4.79 -27.36
C GLU A 282 4.54 3.88 -26.17
N ARG A 283 3.80 4.40 -25.14
CA ARG A 283 3.44 3.69 -23.92
C ARG A 283 1.96 3.31 -23.85
N LEU A 284 1.27 3.36 -24.97
CA LEU A 284 -0.17 3.16 -25.07
C LEU A 284 -0.69 1.85 -24.45
N TRP A 285 0.02 0.75 -24.62
CA TRP A 285 -0.44 -0.54 -24.08
C TRP A 285 -0.42 -0.55 -22.54
N ASN A 286 0.57 0.07 -21.91
CA ASN A 286 0.64 0.26 -20.47
C ASN A 286 -0.56 1.06 -20.00
N LEU A 287 -0.84 2.18 -20.66
CA LEU A 287 -1.97 3.04 -20.33
C LEU A 287 -3.31 2.33 -20.43
N LYS A 288 -3.53 1.49 -21.44
CA LYS A 288 -4.77 0.70 -21.57
C LYS A 288 -4.96 -0.28 -20.41
N MET A 289 -3.90 -0.96 -19.97
CA MET A 289 -3.94 -1.82 -18.79
C MET A 289 -4.18 -1.03 -17.51
N TYR A 290 -3.49 0.09 -17.36
CA TYR A 290 -3.60 1.01 -16.24
C TYR A 290 -5.06 1.49 -16.07
N VAL A 291 -5.64 2.04 -17.11
CA VAL A 291 -7.03 2.53 -17.10
C VAL A 291 -8.02 1.40 -16.78
N LYS A 292 -7.89 0.27 -17.45
CA LYS A 292 -8.76 -0.89 -17.23
C LYS A 292 -8.73 -1.39 -15.79
N HIS A 293 -7.57 -1.37 -15.16
CA HIS A 293 -7.41 -1.82 -13.78
C HIS A 293 -7.93 -0.78 -12.79
N TYR A 294 -7.41 0.42 -12.87
CA TYR A 294 -7.65 1.42 -11.83
C TYR A 294 -9.03 2.07 -11.89
N SER A 295 -9.66 2.13 -13.06
CA SER A 295 -11.03 2.61 -13.17
C SER A 295 -12.06 1.81 -12.35
N ARG A 296 -11.68 0.61 -11.90
CA ARG A 296 -12.52 -0.27 -11.09
C ARG A 296 -12.21 -0.21 -9.59
N CYS A 297 -11.27 0.63 -9.17
CA CYS A 297 -10.97 0.84 -7.75
C CYS A 297 -12.00 1.78 -7.14
N ALA A 298 -12.48 1.45 -5.93
CA ALA A 298 -13.70 2.04 -5.36
C ALA A 298 -13.67 3.55 -5.17
N SER A 299 -12.53 4.11 -4.72
CA SER A 299 -12.42 5.55 -4.44
C SER A 299 -11.90 6.38 -5.63
N VAL A 300 -11.66 5.77 -6.79
CA VAL A 300 -11.27 6.51 -8.00
C VAL A 300 -12.49 7.23 -8.57
N ARG A 301 -12.41 8.53 -8.69
CA ARG A 301 -13.47 9.39 -9.26
C ARG A 301 -13.36 9.53 -10.77
N GLU A 302 -12.14 9.75 -11.25
CA GLU A 302 -11.80 9.97 -12.64
C GLU A 302 -10.32 9.69 -12.87
N ILE A 303 -9.93 9.52 -14.12
CA ILE A 303 -8.53 9.38 -14.53
C ILE A 303 -8.20 10.52 -15.52
N VAL A 304 -7.21 11.32 -15.16
CA VAL A 304 -6.65 12.37 -16.02
C VAL A 304 -5.35 11.86 -16.63
N VAL A 305 -5.30 11.80 -17.95
CA VAL A 305 -4.11 11.42 -18.68
C VAL A 305 -3.42 12.67 -19.21
N VAL A 306 -2.24 12.97 -18.71
CA VAL A 306 -1.40 14.05 -19.22
C VAL A 306 -0.64 13.55 -20.45
N TRP A 307 -1.05 14.02 -21.61
CA TRP A 307 -0.52 13.58 -22.88
C TRP A 307 0.59 14.51 -23.37
N ASN A 308 1.82 14.08 -23.23
CA ASN A 308 3.00 14.94 -23.43
C ASN A 308 3.52 14.99 -24.88
N LYS A 309 3.20 13.99 -25.69
CA LYS A 309 3.75 13.88 -27.05
C LYS A 309 2.96 12.89 -27.92
N GLY A 310 2.83 13.19 -29.20
CA GLY A 310 2.17 12.34 -30.19
C GLY A 310 0.68 12.66 -30.36
N GLN A 311 0.00 11.87 -31.18
CA GLN A 311 -1.43 12.04 -31.43
C GLN A 311 -2.24 11.59 -30.20
N PRO A 312 -3.16 12.43 -29.69
CA PRO A 312 -4.01 12.05 -28.57
C PRO A 312 -4.98 10.94 -28.96
N LEU A 313 -5.33 10.12 -27.98
CA LEU A 313 -6.24 8.99 -28.14
C LEU A 313 -7.70 9.43 -28.16
N ASN A 314 -8.55 8.62 -28.76
CA ASN A 314 -9.99 8.73 -28.61
C ASN A 314 -10.44 7.99 -27.35
N VAL A 315 -10.93 8.73 -26.35
CA VAL A 315 -11.34 8.18 -25.06
C VAL A 315 -12.46 7.15 -25.19
N GLU A 316 -13.40 7.37 -26.11
CA GLU A 316 -14.59 6.53 -26.24
C GLU A 316 -14.25 5.16 -26.85
N THR A 317 -13.31 5.12 -27.78
CA THR A 317 -12.98 3.89 -28.51
C THR A 317 -11.77 3.15 -27.98
N ASP A 318 -10.87 3.87 -27.29
CA ASP A 318 -9.56 3.31 -26.94
C ASP A 318 -9.49 2.71 -25.54
N PHE A 319 -10.42 3.06 -24.64
CA PHE A 319 -10.36 2.66 -23.23
C PHE A 319 -11.58 1.89 -22.73
N ASP A 320 -11.33 0.79 -22.02
CA ASP A 320 -12.32 0.07 -21.20
C ASP A 320 -12.24 0.63 -19.77
N SER A 321 -13.06 1.64 -19.46
CA SER A 321 -13.05 2.34 -18.17
C SER A 321 -14.41 2.33 -17.49
N ALA A 322 -14.40 2.13 -16.17
CA ALA A 322 -15.59 2.25 -15.32
C ALA A 322 -15.83 3.66 -14.76
N VAL A 323 -14.87 4.57 -14.94
CA VAL A 323 -14.96 5.98 -14.50
C VAL A 323 -14.63 6.91 -15.67
N PRO A 324 -15.00 8.19 -15.61
CA PRO A 324 -14.63 9.17 -16.64
C PRO A 324 -13.12 9.25 -16.83
N ILE A 325 -12.69 9.35 -18.09
CA ILE A 325 -11.31 9.62 -18.48
C ILE A 325 -11.28 10.96 -19.17
N ARG A 326 -10.27 11.74 -18.88
CA ARG A 326 -9.97 12.98 -19.58
C ARG A 326 -8.52 13.00 -20.03
N ILE A 327 -8.28 13.31 -21.30
CA ILE A 327 -6.93 13.48 -21.84
C ILE A 327 -6.63 14.98 -21.86
N ARG A 328 -5.60 15.38 -21.12
CA ARG A 328 -5.05 16.72 -21.12
C ARG A 328 -3.82 16.73 -22.03
N VAL A 329 -3.99 17.30 -23.21
CA VAL A 329 -2.91 17.40 -24.21
C VAL A 329 -2.05 18.61 -23.89
N GLU A 330 -0.74 18.42 -23.88
CA GLU A 330 0.24 19.46 -23.57
C GLU A 330 1.02 19.86 -24.82
N ASP A 331 1.26 21.17 -24.98
CA ASP A 331 1.96 21.73 -26.14
C ASP A 331 3.46 21.40 -26.15
N LYS A 332 4.04 21.26 -24.96
CA LYS A 332 5.47 20.99 -24.76
C LYS A 332 5.66 19.69 -24.01
N ASN A 333 6.55 18.84 -24.50
CA ASN A 333 6.97 17.65 -23.77
C ASN A 333 7.83 18.05 -22.55
N SER A 334 7.23 18.08 -21.37
CA SER A 334 7.86 18.47 -20.12
C SER A 334 7.38 17.59 -18.96
N LEU A 335 8.28 17.21 -18.06
CA LEU A 335 7.91 16.50 -16.84
C LEU A 335 7.17 17.41 -15.85
N ASN A 336 7.33 18.74 -15.96
CA ASN A 336 6.60 19.71 -15.17
C ASN A 336 5.08 19.66 -15.41
N ASN A 337 4.63 19.20 -16.59
CA ASN A 337 3.21 19.14 -16.94
C ASN A 337 2.38 18.26 -15.97
N ARG A 338 3.02 17.28 -15.33
CA ARG A 338 2.43 16.44 -14.31
C ARG A 338 1.70 17.25 -13.23
N PHE A 339 2.34 18.32 -12.76
CA PHE A 339 1.85 19.17 -11.66
C PHE A 339 1.21 20.48 -12.13
N LYS A 340 0.81 20.57 -13.38
CA LYS A 340 0.15 21.77 -13.90
C LYS A 340 -1.24 21.92 -13.27
N PRO A 341 -1.57 23.07 -12.66
CA PRO A 341 -2.89 23.33 -12.11
C PRO A 341 -3.99 23.08 -13.13
N ASP A 342 -5.03 22.38 -12.72
CA ASP A 342 -6.09 21.94 -13.59
C ASP A 342 -7.46 22.06 -12.89
N PRO A 343 -8.19 23.15 -13.12
CA PRO A 343 -9.47 23.42 -12.44
C PRO A 343 -10.59 22.44 -12.77
N GLU A 344 -10.39 21.57 -13.76
CA GLU A 344 -11.36 20.54 -14.12
C GLU A 344 -11.25 19.28 -13.23
N ILE A 345 -10.22 19.15 -12.40
CA ILE A 345 -10.09 18.05 -11.43
C ILE A 345 -11.26 18.11 -10.43
N LYS A 346 -11.94 16.98 -10.25
CA LYS A 346 -13.20 16.89 -9.49
C LYS A 346 -13.01 16.62 -8.00
N THR A 347 -11.80 16.30 -7.56
CA THR A 347 -11.51 15.90 -6.16
C THR A 347 -10.39 16.73 -5.57
N GLN A 348 -10.31 16.81 -4.25
CA GLN A 348 -9.19 17.49 -3.56
C GLN A 348 -7.90 16.65 -3.61
N ALA A 349 -8.05 15.35 -3.42
CA ALA A 349 -6.95 14.41 -3.52
C ALA A 349 -6.66 14.07 -4.97
N VAL A 350 -5.39 14.09 -5.35
CA VAL A 350 -4.92 13.44 -6.56
C VAL A 350 -3.94 12.34 -6.20
N LEU A 351 -3.99 11.24 -6.93
CA LEU A 351 -2.95 10.23 -6.94
C LEU A 351 -2.14 10.38 -8.21
N GLU A 352 -0.94 10.89 -8.08
CA GLU A 352 0.07 10.79 -9.13
C GLU A 352 0.58 9.35 -9.15
N LEU A 353 0.42 8.67 -10.27
CA LEU A 353 0.89 7.29 -10.43
C LEU A 353 1.39 7.07 -11.85
N ASP A 354 2.64 6.63 -11.98
CA ASP A 354 3.25 6.38 -13.27
C ASP A 354 2.52 5.25 -14.01
N ASP A 355 2.40 5.37 -15.34
CA ASP A 355 1.65 4.46 -16.21
C ASP A 355 2.28 3.05 -16.33
N ASP A 356 3.47 2.85 -15.77
CA ASP A 356 4.19 1.59 -15.69
C ASP A 356 4.17 0.95 -14.28
N ILE A 357 3.44 1.54 -13.34
CA ILE A 357 3.28 1.00 -11.99
C ILE A 357 1.91 0.33 -11.84
N MET A 358 1.93 -0.91 -11.37
CA MET A 358 0.72 -1.67 -11.07
C MET A 358 0.67 -2.03 -9.59
N MET A 359 -0.40 -1.61 -8.91
CA MET A 359 -0.69 -1.89 -7.50
C MET A 359 -2.09 -2.46 -7.34
N THR A 360 -2.40 -3.05 -6.18
CA THR A 360 -3.77 -3.46 -5.87
C THR A 360 -4.65 -2.26 -5.52
N CYS A 361 -5.95 -2.35 -5.78
CA CYS A 361 -6.90 -1.33 -5.31
C CYS A 361 -6.83 -1.14 -3.79
N ASN A 362 -6.62 -2.22 -3.02
CA ASN A 362 -6.46 -2.13 -1.57
C ASN A 362 -5.24 -1.31 -1.14
N ASP A 363 -4.14 -1.34 -1.91
CA ASP A 363 -2.98 -0.50 -1.65
C ASP A 363 -3.32 0.97 -1.89
N LEU A 364 -4.08 1.27 -2.94
CA LEU A 364 -4.57 2.62 -3.22
C LEU A 364 -5.49 3.12 -2.10
N GLU A 365 -6.44 2.31 -1.66
CA GLU A 365 -7.36 2.68 -0.56
C GLU A 365 -6.62 2.96 0.75
N ARG A 366 -5.59 2.18 1.08
CA ARG A 366 -4.74 2.42 2.26
C ARG A 366 -3.96 3.74 2.14
N GLY A 367 -3.36 3.98 0.98
CA GLY A 367 -2.67 5.24 0.71
C GLY A 367 -3.61 6.44 0.79
N PHE A 368 -4.80 6.33 0.21
CA PHE A 368 -5.82 7.37 0.26
C PHE A 368 -6.30 7.64 1.70
N LYS A 369 -6.55 6.59 2.48
CA LYS A 369 -6.90 6.71 3.89
C LYS A 369 -5.79 7.43 4.69
N ALA A 370 -4.53 7.07 4.47
CA ALA A 370 -3.40 7.73 5.12
C ALA A 370 -3.29 9.20 4.71
N TRP A 371 -3.51 9.52 3.43
CA TRP A 371 -3.53 10.90 2.95
C TRP A 371 -4.66 11.71 3.60
N ARG A 372 -5.86 11.17 3.73
CA ARG A 372 -6.98 11.85 4.42
C ARG A 372 -6.63 12.22 5.86
N ASN A 373 -5.80 11.44 6.54
CA ASN A 373 -5.33 11.76 7.88
C ASN A 373 -4.26 12.87 7.88
N HIS A 374 -3.58 13.06 6.76
CA HIS A 374 -2.48 14.02 6.60
C HIS A 374 -2.52 14.71 5.23
N PRO A 375 -3.59 15.46 4.89
CA PRO A 375 -3.80 15.98 3.54
C PRO A 375 -2.75 17.02 3.10
N ASN A 376 -2.00 17.56 4.05
CA ASN A 376 -0.89 18.51 3.80
C ASN A 376 0.44 17.81 3.50
N ARG A 377 0.49 16.47 3.41
CA ARG A 377 1.71 15.69 3.13
C ARG A 377 1.66 15.05 1.75
N ILE A 378 2.85 14.79 1.21
CA ILE A 378 3.04 13.83 0.12
C ILE A 378 2.95 12.44 0.75
N VAL A 379 1.89 11.71 0.50
CA VAL A 379 1.69 10.35 1.04
C VAL A 379 1.89 9.34 -0.07
N GLY A 380 2.94 8.53 -0.02
CA GLY A 380 3.24 7.67 -1.15
C GLY A 380 4.07 6.43 -0.83
N TYR A 381 4.39 5.70 -1.89
CA TYR A 381 4.85 4.32 -1.82
C TYR A 381 6.35 4.15 -2.06
N TYR A 382 7.04 5.17 -2.54
CA TYR A 382 8.45 5.09 -2.96
C TYR A 382 9.34 6.05 -2.17
N PRO A 383 9.79 5.65 -0.97
CA PRO A 383 10.61 6.50 -0.12
C PRO A 383 12.04 6.60 -0.64
N ARG A 384 12.67 7.74 -0.40
CA ARG A 384 14.08 7.99 -0.69
C ARG A 384 14.74 8.66 0.51
N LEU A 385 16.06 8.46 0.62
CA LEU A 385 16.86 9.15 1.61
C LEU A 385 17.87 10.05 0.90
N ILE A 386 17.86 11.31 1.28
CA ILE A 386 18.81 12.30 0.83
C ILE A 386 19.73 12.61 2.02
N ASP A 387 21.01 12.37 1.85
CA ASP A 387 22.01 12.56 2.89
C ASP A 387 23.39 12.95 2.32
N GLY A 388 24.32 13.26 3.22
CA GLY A 388 25.70 13.59 2.86
C GLY A 388 25.95 15.05 2.53
N SER A 389 27.21 15.40 2.37
CA SER A 389 27.68 16.70 1.91
C SER A 389 28.87 16.49 0.95
N PRO A 390 28.68 16.65 -0.35
CA PRO A 390 27.46 17.07 -1.07
C PRO A 390 26.32 16.06 -0.93
N LEU A 391 25.07 16.52 -1.17
CA LEU A 391 23.88 15.69 -1.06
C LEU A 391 23.90 14.54 -2.07
N LYS A 392 23.55 13.33 -1.57
CA LYS A 392 23.48 12.11 -2.34
C LYS A 392 22.05 11.58 -2.43
N TYR A 393 21.68 11.08 -3.60
CA TYR A 393 20.40 10.43 -3.84
C TYR A 393 20.48 8.96 -3.49
N ARG A 394 19.76 8.54 -2.42
CA ARG A 394 19.75 7.15 -1.95
C ARG A 394 18.42 6.49 -2.26
N ASN A 395 18.48 5.27 -2.79
CA ASN A 395 17.30 4.48 -3.12
C ASN A 395 16.56 3.97 -1.88
N GLU A 396 15.40 3.38 -2.10
CA GLU A 396 14.57 2.80 -1.05
C GLU A 396 15.30 1.75 -0.19
N ARG A 397 16.09 0.88 -0.81
CA ARG A 397 16.84 -0.15 -0.08
C ARG A 397 17.80 0.47 0.95
N TYR A 398 18.48 1.55 0.57
CA TYR A 398 19.36 2.29 1.47
C TYR A 398 18.56 3.01 2.56
N ALA A 399 17.45 3.66 2.20
CA ALA A 399 16.57 4.31 3.16
C ALA A 399 16.07 3.33 4.23
N ARG A 400 15.61 2.16 3.83
CA ARG A 400 15.17 1.10 4.75
C ARG A 400 16.29 0.57 5.64
N ALA A 401 17.48 0.35 5.08
CA ALA A 401 18.65 -0.11 5.85
C ALA A 401 19.07 0.88 6.94
N ASN A 402 18.83 2.17 6.73
CA ASN A 402 19.14 3.24 7.68
C ASN A 402 17.92 3.68 8.52
N ASN A 403 16.79 2.99 8.39
CA ASN A 403 15.52 3.34 9.05
C ASN A 403 15.14 4.83 8.92
N ALA A 404 15.42 5.44 7.77
CA ALA A 404 15.19 6.87 7.58
C ALA A 404 14.82 7.19 6.13
N TYR A 405 13.92 8.17 5.95
CA TYR A 405 13.60 8.75 4.65
C TYR A 405 13.26 10.24 4.80
N ASN A 406 13.34 11.00 3.74
CA ASN A 406 13.01 12.42 3.74
C ASN A 406 12.38 12.89 2.42
N MET A 407 12.14 11.97 1.50
CA MET A 407 11.51 12.26 0.22
C MET A 407 10.63 11.09 -0.22
N ILE A 408 9.53 11.40 -0.87
CA ILE A 408 8.64 10.44 -1.54
C ILE A 408 8.62 10.76 -3.03
N LEU A 409 8.79 9.72 -3.88
CA LEU A 409 8.64 9.89 -5.33
C LEU A 409 7.18 10.03 -5.71
N THR A 410 6.89 10.96 -6.59
CA THR A 410 5.54 11.21 -7.10
C THR A 410 5.08 10.22 -8.16
N GLY A 411 5.93 9.32 -8.60
CA GLY A 411 5.51 8.17 -9.41
C GLY A 411 4.56 7.21 -8.71
N GLY A 412 4.19 7.48 -7.45
CA GLY A 412 3.16 6.80 -6.67
C GLY A 412 2.90 7.56 -5.39
N ALA A 413 2.15 8.67 -5.44
CA ALA A 413 1.90 9.51 -4.27
C ALA A 413 0.57 10.27 -4.35
N PHE A 414 -0.12 10.36 -3.20
CA PHE A 414 -1.27 11.22 -2.98
C PHE A 414 -0.83 12.63 -2.59
N LEU A 415 -1.54 13.61 -3.15
CA LEU A 415 -1.29 15.04 -2.95
C LEU A 415 -2.62 15.80 -2.79
N ASP A 416 -2.58 16.91 -2.09
CA ASP A 416 -3.57 17.99 -2.25
C ASP A 416 -3.15 18.81 -3.48
N TRP A 417 -3.84 18.64 -4.60
CA TRP A 417 -3.42 19.25 -5.86
C TRP A 417 -3.50 20.77 -5.85
N GLU A 418 -4.54 21.37 -5.20
CA GLU A 418 -4.68 22.83 -5.15
C GLU A 418 -3.45 23.45 -4.49
N VAL A 419 -2.98 22.89 -3.37
CA VAL A 419 -1.83 23.39 -2.65
C VAL A 419 -0.50 23.02 -3.32
N ALA A 420 -0.35 21.75 -3.70
CA ALA A 420 0.90 21.25 -4.25
C ALA A 420 1.22 21.84 -5.61
N PHE A 421 0.23 21.87 -6.52
CA PHE A 421 0.44 22.37 -7.88
C PHE A 421 0.56 23.89 -7.92
N ALA A 422 -0.21 24.62 -7.09
CA ALA A 422 -0.04 26.05 -6.98
C ALA A 422 1.35 26.43 -6.49
N LYS A 423 1.90 25.75 -5.49
CA LYS A 423 3.27 25.97 -5.02
C LYS A 423 4.30 25.57 -6.08
N TYR A 424 4.10 24.45 -6.78
CA TYR A 424 5.02 24.00 -7.83
C TYR A 424 5.08 24.99 -9.01
N TRP A 425 3.95 25.64 -9.34
CA TRP A 425 3.86 26.63 -10.42
C TRP A 425 4.00 28.08 -9.93
N SER A 426 4.33 28.29 -8.67
CA SER A 426 4.65 29.63 -8.18
C SER A 426 5.93 30.17 -8.83
N GLU A 427 6.10 31.49 -8.77
CA GLU A 427 7.31 32.20 -9.22
C GLU A 427 8.57 31.67 -8.51
N ALA A 428 8.46 31.40 -7.19
CA ALA A 428 9.56 30.85 -6.40
C ALA A 428 10.08 29.47 -6.87
N ALA A 429 9.32 28.76 -7.68
CA ALA A 429 9.73 27.47 -8.23
C ALA A 429 10.14 27.54 -9.72
N GLU A 430 10.18 28.73 -10.33
CA GLU A 430 10.44 28.91 -11.76
C GLU A 430 11.84 28.42 -12.15
N GLU A 431 12.87 28.81 -11.42
CA GLU A 431 14.25 28.35 -11.66
C GLU A 431 14.37 26.83 -11.53
N GLY A 432 13.67 26.24 -10.54
CA GLY A 432 13.63 24.79 -10.38
C GLY A 432 12.96 24.08 -11.55
N ARG A 433 11.84 24.61 -12.09
CA ARG A 433 11.16 24.07 -13.27
C ARG A 433 12.01 24.18 -14.53
N ALA A 434 12.77 25.26 -14.68
CA ALA A 434 13.70 25.43 -15.81
C ALA A 434 14.77 24.31 -15.80
N LEU A 435 15.33 24.00 -14.63
CA LEU A 435 16.30 22.90 -14.48
C LEU A 435 15.66 21.54 -14.75
N VAL A 436 14.41 21.32 -14.34
CA VAL A 436 13.65 20.07 -14.66
C VAL A 436 13.51 19.91 -16.17
N ASP A 437 13.17 20.97 -16.89
CA ASP A 437 13.06 20.95 -18.35
C ASP A 437 14.41 20.72 -19.03
N GLU A 438 15.48 21.35 -18.56
CA GLU A 438 16.84 21.20 -19.08
C GLU A 438 17.34 19.75 -18.95
N LEU A 439 17.19 19.17 -17.76
CA LEU A 439 17.69 17.83 -17.48
C LEU A 439 16.73 16.72 -17.91
N PHE A 440 15.47 17.07 -18.19
CA PHE A 440 14.34 16.14 -18.37
C PHE A 440 14.29 15.11 -17.24
N ASN A 441 14.31 15.61 -15.98
CA ASN A 441 14.35 14.81 -14.74
C ASN A 441 14.06 15.69 -13.53
N CYS A 442 13.80 15.11 -12.37
CA CYS A 442 13.79 15.77 -11.04
C CYS A 442 12.52 16.55 -10.69
N GLU A 443 11.44 16.42 -11.41
CA GLU A 443 10.16 17.07 -11.09
C GLU A 443 9.65 16.67 -9.70
N ASP A 444 9.83 15.41 -9.33
CA ASP A 444 9.49 14.86 -8.03
C ASP A 444 10.39 15.40 -6.90
N ILE A 445 11.67 15.58 -7.16
CA ILE A 445 12.61 16.19 -6.22
C ILE A 445 12.21 17.65 -5.98
N LEU A 446 11.97 18.40 -7.06
CA LEU A 446 11.56 19.80 -6.97
C LEU A 446 10.30 19.95 -6.11
N LEU A 447 9.26 19.11 -6.34
CA LEU A 447 8.03 19.17 -5.55
C LEU A 447 8.30 18.96 -4.06
N ASN A 448 9.14 18.00 -3.68
CA ASN A 448 9.49 17.78 -2.28
C ASN A 448 10.17 19.00 -1.65
N PHE A 449 11.08 19.66 -2.38
CA PHE A 449 11.73 20.88 -1.90
C PHE A 449 10.76 22.06 -1.77
N VAL A 450 9.92 22.27 -2.78
CA VAL A 450 8.94 23.37 -2.80
C VAL A 450 7.93 23.24 -1.65
N LEU A 451 7.48 22.02 -1.37
CA LEU A 451 6.53 21.77 -0.27
C LEU A 451 7.19 21.87 1.11
N ALA A 452 8.47 21.47 1.22
CA ALA A 452 9.22 21.57 2.46
C ALA A 452 9.69 23.02 2.77
N ASN A 453 9.76 23.89 1.76
CA ASN A 453 10.19 25.26 1.94
C ASN A 453 9.22 26.06 2.82
N GLY A 454 9.76 26.76 3.81
CA GLY A 454 8.99 27.57 4.75
C GLY A 454 8.25 26.80 5.84
N THR A 455 8.49 25.48 6.00
CA THR A 455 7.87 24.68 7.06
C THR A 455 8.86 23.77 7.78
N THR A 456 8.65 23.61 9.09
CA THR A 456 9.35 22.60 9.90
C THR A 456 8.54 21.32 10.10
N SER A 457 7.29 21.31 9.63
CA SER A 457 6.38 20.18 9.76
C SER A 457 6.80 19.02 8.86
N ARG A 458 6.30 17.82 9.19
CA ARG A 458 6.50 16.63 8.34
C ARG A 458 5.69 16.78 7.06
N MET A 459 6.38 16.77 5.92
CA MET A 459 5.77 16.95 4.60
C MET A 459 5.67 15.65 3.79
N VAL A 460 6.23 14.56 4.28
CA VAL A 460 6.25 13.26 3.60
C VAL A 460 5.76 12.16 4.51
N GLU A 461 4.95 11.25 3.96
CA GLU A 461 4.46 10.05 4.66
C GLU A 461 4.63 8.84 3.76
N TYR A 462 5.25 7.79 4.29
CA TYR A 462 5.47 6.56 3.56
C TYR A 462 4.42 5.51 3.91
N ILE A 463 3.84 4.89 2.89
CA ILE A 463 2.94 3.75 3.00
C ILE A 463 3.57 2.55 2.30
N HIS A 464 3.69 1.45 3.00
CA HIS A 464 4.22 0.22 2.42
C HIS A 464 3.16 -0.46 1.54
N PRO A 465 3.37 -0.58 0.21
CA PRO A 465 2.46 -1.34 -0.62
C PRO A 465 2.56 -2.83 -0.27
N ALA A 466 1.43 -3.52 -0.18
CA ALA A 466 1.43 -4.97 -0.03
C ALA A 466 1.96 -5.63 -1.31
N TRP A 467 1.64 -5.01 -2.46
CA TRP A 467 2.11 -5.49 -3.75
C TRP A 467 2.19 -4.33 -4.77
N ALA A 468 3.33 -4.21 -5.40
CA ALA A 468 3.56 -3.27 -6.49
C ALA A 468 4.51 -3.87 -7.52
N ILE A 469 4.19 -3.74 -8.79
CA ILE A 469 5.07 -4.09 -9.91
C ILE A 469 5.40 -2.82 -10.67
N ASP A 470 6.69 -2.61 -10.88
CA ASP A 470 7.25 -1.60 -11.76
C ASP A 470 7.59 -2.28 -13.10
N THR A 471 6.76 -2.02 -14.12
CA THR A 471 6.92 -2.59 -15.47
C THR A 471 7.93 -1.82 -16.31
N SER A 472 8.45 -0.68 -15.82
CA SER A 472 9.52 0.08 -16.50
C SER A 472 10.78 -0.74 -16.75
N LYS A 473 11.04 -1.72 -15.87
CA LYS A 473 12.17 -2.65 -16.00
C LYS A 473 12.09 -3.56 -17.23
N ILE A 474 10.90 -3.73 -17.78
CA ILE A 474 10.63 -4.55 -18.96
C ILE A 474 10.52 -3.67 -20.22
N SER A 475 10.20 -2.38 -20.03
CA SER A 475 10.04 -1.41 -21.12
C SER A 475 11.38 -0.94 -21.66
N SER A 476 11.49 -0.81 -22.99
CA SER A 476 12.66 -0.24 -23.66
C SER A 476 12.73 1.29 -23.58
N SER A 477 11.65 1.96 -23.15
CA SER A 477 11.48 3.43 -23.19
C SER A 477 11.58 4.13 -21.83
N ALA A 478 12.03 3.44 -20.78
CA ALA A 478 12.13 4.02 -19.44
C ALA A 478 13.28 5.04 -19.31
N ILE A 479 12.98 6.22 -18.75
CA ILE A 479 13.96 7.31 -18.48
C ILE A 479 15.08 6.83 -17.54
N SER A 480 14.78 5.90 -16.64
CA SER A 480 15.69 5.34 -15.64
C SER A 480 16.64 4.26 -16.16
N ARG A 481 16.65 3.98 -17.47
CA ARG A 481 17.42 2.87 -18.06
C ARG A 481 18.93 2.99 -17.85
N ASP A 482 19.49 4.20 -18.02
CA ASP A 482 20.86 4.48 -17.61
C ASP A 482 20.88 4.91 -16.15
N THR A 483 20.93 3.94 -15.25
CA THR A 483 20.88 4.16 -13.80
C THR A 483 21.98 5.12 -13.32
N LYS A 484 23.19 5.05 -13.88
CA LYS A 484 24.31 5.89 -13.44
C LYS A 484 24.09 7.35 -13.83
N LEU A 485 23.72 7.62 -15.07
CA LEU A 485 23.42 8.97 -15.54
C LEU A 485 22.19 9.54 -14.85
N HIS A 486 21.15 8.72 -14.65
CA HIS A 486 19.95 9.10 -13.92
C HIS A 486 20.28 9.56 -12.49
N TYR A 487 21.10 8.82 -11.75
CA TYR A 487 21.50 9.21 -10.39
C TYR A 487 22.36 10.48 -10.37
N LEU A 488 23.27 10.65 -11.32
CA LEU A 488 24.08 11.88 -11.42
C LEU A 488 23.21 13.12 -11.66
N LYS A 489 22.22 13.04 -12.56
CA LYS A 489 21.26 14.14 -12.78
C LYS A 489 20.51 14.47 -11.50
N ARG A 490 20.00 13.46 -10.78
CA ARG A 490 19.26 13.65 -9.52
C ARG A 490 20.13 14.24 -8.41
N GLU A 491 21.39 13.83 -8.29
CA GLU A 491 22.33 14.45 -7.35
C GLU A 491 22.62 15.91 -7.69
N ASN A 492 22.72 16.26 -8.98
CA ASN A 492 22.82 17.64 -9.42
C ASN A 492 21.59 18.46 -8.99
N CYS A 493 20.39 17.96 -9.28
CA CYS A 493 19.14 18.60 -8.86
C CYS A 493 19.06 18.82 -7.35
N LEU A 494 19.41 17.81 -6.55
CA LEU A 494 19.38 17.91 -5.09
C LEU A 494 20.26 19.04 -4.57
N ASN A 495 21.49 19.12 -5.06
CA ASN A 495 22.44 20.14 -4.62
C ASN A 495 22.04 21.54 -5.14
N THR A 496 21.45 21.63 -6.31
CA THR A 496 20.95 22.89 -6.88
C THR A 496 19.71 23.36 -6.13
N PHE A 497 18.70 22.51 -5.91
CA PHE A 497 17.49 22.89 -5.17
C PHE A 497 17.78 23.22 -3.71
N SER A 498 18.71 22.49 -3.08
CA SER A 498 19.15 22.86 -1.73
C SER A 498 19.76 24.26 -1.64
N LYS A 499 20.45 24.71 -2.69
CA LYS A 499 20.98 26.07 -2.78
C LYS A 499 19.90 27.11 -3.06
N ILE A 500 19.02 26.84 -4.05
CA ILE A 500 17.91 27.73 -4.43
C ILE A 500 17.01 28.02 -3.21
N TYR A 501 16.60 26.98 -2.49
CA TYR A 501 15.67 27.13 -1.35
C TYR A 501 16.36 27.34 0.01
N GLY A 502 17.69 27.20 0.09
CA GLY A 502 18.42 27.34 1.35
C GLY A 502 18.08 26.29 2.42
N ILE A 503 17.52 25.15 2.02
CA ILE A 503 17.06 24.10 2.93
C ILE A 503 17.66 22.73 2.62
N THR A 504 17.62 21.86 3.62
CA THR A 504 17.80 20.42 3.48
C THR A 504 16.54 19.70 3.95
N LEU A 505 16.18 18.58 3.29
CA LEU A 505 14.99 17.83 3.66
C LEU A 505 15.18 17.12 5.00
N LYS A 506 14.28 17.37 5.95
CA LYS A 506 14.32 16.78 7.30
C LYS A 506 14.04 15.27 7.23
N LYS A 507 14.87 14.49 7.94
CA LYS A 507 14.76 13.03 7.98
C LYS A 507 13.65 12.58 8.93
N TRP A 508 12.96 11.50 8.55
CA TRP A 508 11.89 10.84 9.31
C TRP A 508 12.17 9.35 9.38
N GLU A 509 11.83 8.73 10.47
CA GLU A 509 11.94 7.28 10.63
C GLU A 509 10.77 6.56 9.95
N PHE A 510 11.03 5.35 9.46
CA PHE A 510 9.94 4.44 9.11
C PHE A 510 9.21 4.07 10.40
N GLY A 511 7.88 4.12 10.39
CA GLY A 511 7.06 3.58 11.46
C GLY A 511 7.44 2.13 11.75
N ARG A 512 7.37 1.69 13.00
CA ARG A 512 7.60 0.28 13.34
C ARG A 512 6.67 -0.60 12.50
N ARG A 513 7.12 -1.81 12.12
CA ARG A 513 6.35 -2.73 11.25
C ARG A 513 4.90 -3.01 11.71
N GLY A 514 4.53 -2.67 12.96
CA GLY A 514 3.18 -2.68 13.49
C GLY A 514 2.40 -1.38 13.26
N ASP A 515 3.07 -0.25 13.09
CA ASP A 515 2.42 1.05 12.97
C ASP A 515 1.95 1.33 11.52
N SER A 516 2.50 0.65 10.52
CA SER A 516 2.12 0.76 9.11
C SER A 516 0.96 -0.16 8.68
N TRP A 517 0.48 -1.03 9.58
CA TRP A 517 -0.69 -1.89 9.35
C TRP A 517 -1.97 -1.33 9.96
N ASP A 518 -1.87 -0.24 10.74
CA ASP A 518 -2.99 0.42 11.41
C ASP A 518 -3.61 1.57 10.57
N TYR A 519 -3.22 1.70 9.29
CA TYR A 519 -3.84 2.62 8.35
C TYR A 519 -4.82 1.91 7.44
#